data_49a4c34823b48451d5cda99e1fd19948
#
_entry.id   49a4c34823b48451d5cda99e1fd19948
#
_cell.length_a   1.000
_cell.length_b   1.000
_cell.length_c   1.000
_cell.angle_alpha   90.00
_cell.angle_beta   90.00
_cell.angle_gamma   90.00
#
_symmetry.space_group_name_H-M   'P 1'
#
loop_
_entity.id
_entity.type
_entity.pdbx_description
1 polymer ?
#
loop_
_entity_poly.entity_id
_entity_poly.type
_entity_poly.pdbx_seq_one_letter_code
_entity_poly.pdbx_strand_id
1 'polypeptide(L)'
;AYPKGTQSPSGGECRIMGVISLLPVEGIGEIKAGDDLASLCVTAFPYLWDNDILVVSSKAVSKAEGNAVQESSLSPSPFARQLAELTGSSPGYCELVLRESIGILRMAKGVVICRTHHGFVMANAGVDASNTGGEGLLIPLPADPDESARKIGQQVYDLTGKRVGIVISDTFGRAWRVGQMNLAIGVWGISPLRDYRGHPDDDGRIMHKTCIAAADELAAAAELACGKTDRVPAVVGRGYQCS
;
A
#
# COMPACT_ATOMS: atom_id res chain seq x y z
N ALA A 1 -24.37 -0.49 13.63
CA ALA A 1 -25.62 -1.03 13.09
C ALA A 1 -25.84 -0.40 11.73
N TYR A 2 -25.64 -1.15 10.66
CA TYR A 2 -25.98 -0.73 9.30
C TYR A 2 -27.51 -0.62 9.18
N PRO A 3 -28.05 0.37 8.49
CA PRO A 3 -29.47 0.44 8.24
C PRO A 3 -29.90 -0.80 7.45
N LYS A 4 -30.76 -1.61 8.02
CA LYS A 4 -31.45 -2.71 7.33
C LYS A 4 -32.42 -2.12 6.33
N GLY A 5 -32.28 -2.43 5.05
CA GLY A 5 -33.30 -2.26 4.06
C GLY A 5 -32.92 -1.46 2.84
N THR A 6 -32.20 -2.08 1.92
CA THR A 6 -32.43 -1.83 0.50
C THR A 6 -32.49 -3.18 -0.20
N GLN A 7 -33.70 -3.58 -0.59
CA GLN A 7 -33.94 -4.68 -1.49
C GLN A 7 -33.19 -4.44 -2.79
N SER A 8 -32.51 -5.46 -3.32
CA SER A 8 -31.88 -5.46 -4.63
C SER A 8 -32.93 -5.12 -5.70
N PRO A 9 -32.76 -4.06 -6.48
CA PRO A 9 -33.54 -3.90 -7.69
C PRO A 9 -32.98 -4.88 -8.73
N SER A 10 -33.86 -5.63 -9.33
CA SER A 10 -33.61 -6.42 -10.52
C SER A 10 -33.04 -5.53 -11.63
N GLY A 11 -31.81 -5.81 -12.10
CA GLY A 11 -31.35 -5.47 -13.43
C GLY A 11 -31.04 -4.00 -13.75
N GLY A 12 -30.59 -3.20 -12.78
CA GLY A 12 -30.03 -1.87 -13.05
C GLY A 12 -28.96 -1.53 -12.03
N GLU A 13 -27.74 -1.26 -12.48
CA GLU A 13 -26.68 -0.74 -11.63
C GLU A 13 -27.15 0.55 -10.98
N CYS A 14 -27.51 0.51 -9.69
CA CYS A 14 -27.77 1.71 -8.92
C CYS A 14 -26.42 2.41 -8.69
N ARG A 15 -26.00 3.25 -9.63
CA ARG A 15 -24.87 4.18 -9.45
C ARG A 15 -25.29 5.19 -8.37
N ILE A 16 -24.86 4.98 -7.14
CA ILE A 16 -24.89 6.03 -6.12
C ILE A 16 -23.83 7.05 -6.52
N MET A 17 -24.25 8.07 -7.29
CA MET A 17 -23.36 9.15 -7.71
C MET A 17 -22.89 9.92 -6.47
N GLY A 18 -21.56 10.04 -6.27
CA GLY A 18 -20.96 10.87 -5.23
C GLY A 18 -20.66 10.19 -3.90
N VAL A 19 -20.81 8.86 -3.77
CA VAL A 19 -20.40 8.12 -2.57
C VAL A 19 -19.18 7.27 -2.86
N ILE A 20 -18.13 7.44 -2.07
CA ILE A 20 -16.98 6.53 -2.03
C ILE A 20 -17.12 5.69 -0.76
N SER A 21 -17.09 4.38 -0.91
CA SER A 21 -17.16 3.42 0.18
C SER A 21 -15.81 2.72 0.33
N LEU A 22 -15.38 2.54 1.58
CA LEU A 22 -14.17 1.79 1.93
C LEU A 22 -14.62 0.53 2.67
N LEU A 23 -14.37 -0.62 2.08
CA LEU A 23 -14.87 -1.91 2.53
C LEU A 23 -13.67 -2.80 2.92
N PRO A 24 -13.43 -3.04 4.22
CA PRO A 24 -12.30 -3.86 4.65
C PRO A 24 -12.49 -5.31 4.17
N VAL A 25 -11.40 -5.92 3.72
CA VAL A 25 -11.35 -7.34 3.34
C VAL A 25 -10.91 -8.14 4.56
N GLU A 26 -11.90 -8.59 5.32
CA GLU A 26 -11.68 -9.30 6.58
C GLU A 26 -11.50 -10.81 6.37
N GLY A 27 -10.90 -11.49 7.35
CA GLY A 27 -10.83 -12.96 7.37
C GLY A 27 -9.70 -13.60 6.56
N ILE A 28 -8.75 -12.81 6.03
CA ILE A 28 -7.61 -13.35 5.24
C ILE A 28 -6.64 -14.16 6.13
N GLY A 29 -6.54 -13.85 7.40
CA GLY A 29 -5.60 -14.54 8.29
C GLY A 29 -4.14 -14.08 8.13
N GLU A 30 -3.20 -14.92 8.57
CA GLU A 30 -1.77 -14.64 8.46
C GLU A 30 -1.25 -15.04 7.07
N ILE A 31 -0.67 -14.08 6.36
CA ILE A 31 -0.12 -14.26 5.01
C ILE A 31 1.28 -14.86 5.10
N LYS A 32 1.55 -15.87 4.26
CA LYS A 32 2.80 -16.61 4.18
C LYS A 32 3.42 -16.51 2.78
N ALA A 33 4.69 -16.84 2.69
CA ALA A 33 5.38 -16.93 1.41
C ALA A 33 4.70 -17.96 0.49
N GLY A 34 4.43 -17.55 -0.74
CA GLY A 34 3.74 -18.37 -1.74
C GLY A 34 2.21 -18.26 -1.73
N ASP A 35 1.62 -17.52 -0.79
CA ASP A 35 0.17 -17.29 -0.80
C ASP A 35 -0.26 -16.46 -2.02
N ASP A 36 -1.37 -16.84 -2.63
CA ASP A 36 -2.01 -16.07 -3.70
C ASP A 36 -2.92 -14.99 -3.09
N LEU A 37 -2.43 -13.76 -3.02
CA LEU A 37 -3.16 -12.64 -2.45
C LEU A 37 -4.47 -12.32 -3.19
N ALA A 38 -4.50 -12.48 -4.51
CA ALA A 38 -5.71 -12.26 -5.28
C ALA A 38 -6.79 -13.27 -4.89
N SER A 39 -6.43 -14.54 -4.82
CA SER A 39 -7.33 -15.61 -4.39
C SER A 39 -7.84 -15.41 -2.96
N LEU A 40 -6.95 -15.03 -2.03
CA LEU A 40 -7.32 -14.72 -0.65
C LEU A 40 -8.30 -13.55 -0.58
N CYS A 41 -8.01 -12.44 -1.29
CA CYS A 41 -8.90 -11.28 -1.32
C CYS A 41 -10.25 -11.59 -1.96
N VAL A 42 -10.28 -12.30 -3.08
CA VAL A 42 -11.53 -12.68 -3.77
C VAL A 42 -12.37 -13.63 -2.92
N THR A 43 -11.73 -14.57 -2.22
CA THR A 43 -12.42 -15.49 -1.32
C THR A 43 -13.03 -14.76 -0.12
N ALA A 44 -12.27 -13.85 0.48
CA ALA A 44 -12.72 -13.08 1.62
C ALA A 44 -13.76 -11.99 1.24
N PHE A 45 -13.69 -11.48 0.01
CA PHE A 45 -14.60 -10.47 -0.50
C PHE A 45 -15.09 -10.82 -1.92
N PRO A 46 -16.08 -11.74 -2.08
CA PRO A 46 -16.54 -12.23 -3.38
C PRO A 46 -17.42 -11.26 -4.16
N TYR A 47 -17.70 -10.07 -3.61
CA TYR A 47 -18.63 -9.08 -4.17
C TYR A 47 -17.90 -7.93 -4.89
N LEU A 48 -16.80 -8.22 -5.58
CA LEU A 48 -16.09 -7.23 -6.39
C LEU A 48 -16.93 -6.79 -7.60
N TRP A 49 -16.88 -5.50 -7.90
CA TRP A 49 -17.49 -4.90 -9.09
C TRP A 49 -16.40 -4.39 -10.04
N ASP A 50 -16.78 -4.19 -11.31
CA ASP A 50 -15.92 -3.48 -12.24
C ASP A 50 -15.66 -2.06 -11.73
N ASN A 51 -14.42 -1.61 -11.86
CA ASN A 51 -13.90 -0.31 -11.38
C ASN A 51 -13.81 -0.19 -9.84
N ASP A 52 -13.98 -1.25 -9.06
CA ASP A 52 -13.52 -1.25 -7.68
C ASP A 52 -11.99 -1.08 -7.65
N ILE A 53 -11.47 -0.55 -6.55
CA ILE A 53 -10.04 -0.41 -6.32
C ILE A 53 -9.66 -1.24 -5.11
N LEU A 54 -8.80 -2.23 -5.31
CA LEU A 54 -8.27 -3.04 -4.23
C LEU A 54 -6.96 -2.39 -3.74
N VAL A 55 -6.99 -1.82 -2.55
CA VAL A 55 -5.81 -1.27 -1.87
C VAL A 55 -5.23 -2.36 -0.97
N VAL A 56 -3.98 -2.75 -1.21
CA VAL A 56 -3.30 -3.85 -0.52
C VAL A 56 -2.07 -3.31 0.19
N SER A 57 -1.82 -3.75 1.44
CA SER A 57 -0.61 -3.32 2.17
C SER A 57 0.66 -3.93 1.58
N SER A 58 1.71 -3.14 1.47
CA SER A 58 3.05 -3.55 1.02
C SER A 58 3.58 -4.77 1.79
N LYS A 59 3.36 -4.79 3.10
CA LYS A 59 3.74 -5.91 3.97
C LYS A 59 3.07 -7.23 3.56
N ALA A 60 1.79 -7.20 3.22
CA ALA A 60 1.06 -8.38 2.75
C ALA A 60 1.67 -8.91 1.44
N VAL A 61 1.96 -7.99 0.52
CA VAL A 61 2.60 -8.31 -0.77
C VAL A 61 3.98 -8.90 -0.55
N SER A 62 4.84 -8.23 0.23
CA SER A 62 6.21 -8.72 0.50
C SER A 62 6.22 -10.07 1.20
N LYS A 63 5.29 -10.34 2.13
CA LYS A 63 5.15 -11.66 2.75
C LYS A 63 4.78 -12.73 1.72
N ALA A 64 3.76 -12.48 0.91
CA ALA A 64 3.30 -13.41 -0.10
C ALA A 64 4.39 -13.72 -1.15
N GLU A 65 5.18 -12.72 -1.52
CA GLU A 65 6.33 -12.86 -2.43
C GLU A 65 7.55 -13.53 -1.79
N GLY A 66 7.52 -13.79 -0.48
CA GLY A 66 8.62 -14.43 0.23
C GLY A 66 9.82 -13.52 0.49
N ASN A 67 9.61 -12.20 0.50
CA ASN A 67 10.68 -11.20 0.71
C ASN A 67 11.10 -11.04 2.18
N ALA A 68 10.45 -11.74 3.12
CA ALA A 68 10.83 -11.71 4.52
C ALA A 68 12.24 -12.23 4.75
N VAL A 69 13.05 -11.49 5.49
CA VAL A 69 14.46 -11.81 5.78
C VAL A 69 14.62 -12.10 7.26
N GLN A 70 15.22 -13.25 7.60
CA GLN A 70 15.59 -13.52 8.98
C GLN A 70 16.80 -12.66 9.37
N GLU A 71 16.68 -11.84 10.38
CA GLU A 71 17.75 -10.92 10.78
C GLU A 71 19.08 -11.63 11.09
N SER A 72 18.99 -12.80 11.73
CA SER A 72 20.17 -13.62 12.07
C SER A 72 20.94 -14.16 10.85
N SER A 73 20.32 -14.15 9.67
CA SER A 73 20.97 -14.53 8.41
C SER A 73 21.81 -13.41 7.79
N LEU A 74 21.66 -12.19 8.31
CA LEU A 74 22.37 -11.03 7.81
C LEU A 74 23.76 -10.93 8.45
N SER A 75 24.74 -10.51 7.65
CA SER A 75 26.09 -10.19 8.11
C SER A 75 26.28 -8.67 8.11
N PRO A 76 26.10 -7.98 9.27
CA PRO A 76 26.16 -6.54 9.32
C PRO A 76 27.54 -6.00 8.99
N SER A 77 27.59 -5.03 8.08
CA SER A 77 28.78 -4.27 7.73
C SER A 77 29.27 -3.41 8.90
N PRO A 78 30.53 -2.93 8.89
CA PRO A 78 31.00 -1.99 9.91
C PRO A 78 30.14 -0.73 9.99
N PHE A 79 29.64 -0.23 8.86
CA PHE A 79 28.77 0.94 8.83
C PHE A 79 27.38 0.63 9.41
N ALA A 80 26.83 -0.55 9.15
CA ALA A 80 25.57 -0.97 9.78
C ALA A 80 25.65 -1.04 11.30
N ARG A 81 26.80 -1.45 11.86
CA ARG A 81 27.04 -1.47 13.31
C ARG A 81 27.10 -0.06 13.91
N GLN A 82 27.81 0.85 13.25
CA GLN A 82 27.85 2.27 13.66
C GLN A 82 26.46 2.91 13.57
N LEU A 83 25.71 2.62 12.52
CA LEU A 83 24.35 3.10 12.34
C LEU A 83 23.41 2.58 13.44
N ALA A 84 23.57 1.33 13.84
CA ALA A 84 22.82 0.71 14.92
C ALA A 84 23.06 1.43 16.27
N GLU A 85 24.31 1.75 16.57
CA GLU A 85 24.67 2.54 17.77
C GLU A 85 24.01 3.93 17.76
N LEU A 86 24.04 4.60 16.61
CA LEU A 86 23.46 5.95 16.45
C LEU A 86 21.92 5.93 16.58
N THR A 87 21.28 4.94 15.97
CA THR A 87 19.80 4.87 15.88
C THR A 87 19.18 4.16 17.08
N GLY A 88 19.93 3.30 17.76
CA GLY A 88 19.43 2.40 18.80
C GLY A 88 18.69 1.18 18.24
N SER A 89 18.92 0.86 16.97
CA SER A 89 18.36 -0.30 16.27
C SER A 89 19.32 -1.48 16.32
N SER A 90 18.92 -2.66 15.86
CA SER A 90 19.83 -3.79 15.73
C SER A 90 20.76 -3.66 14.51
N PRO A 91 21.97 -4.22 14.54
CA PRO A 91 22.88 -4.19 13.40
C PRO A 91 22.32 -4.87 12.14
N GLY A 92 21.59 -5.99 12.30
CA GLY A 92 20.97 -6.68 11.16
C GLY A 92 19.88 -5.86 10.50
N TYR A 93 19.02 -5.22 11.30
CA TYR A 93 18.03 -4.29 10.78
C TYR A 93 18.69 -3.15 9.99
N CYS A 94 19.72 -2.51 10.55
CA CYS A 94 20.44 -1.45 9.87
C CYS A 94 21.10 -1.94 8.56
N GLU A 95 21.63 -3.15 8.54
CA GLU A 95 22.20 -3.76 7.32
C GLU A 95 21.13 -3.89 6.23
N LEU A 96 19.92 -4.38 6.57
CA LEU A 96 18.84 -4.49 5.58
C LEU A 96 18.40 -3.11 5.10
N VAL A 97 18.24 -2.14 5.99
CA VAL A 97 17.94 -0.73 5.61
C VAL A 97 18.97 -0.18 4.62
N LEU A 98 20.24 -0.48 4.83
CA LEU A 98 21.31 -0.05 3.91
C LEU A 98 21.21 -0.76 2.55
N ARG A 99 20.88 -2.05 2.53
CA ARG A 99 20.71 -2.82 1.29
C ARG A 99 19.51 -2.32 0.46
N GLU A 100 18.44 -1.92 1.12
CA GLU A 100 17.24 -1.38 0.47
C GLU A 100 17.36 0.11 0.08
N SER A 101 18.54 0.71 0.34
CA SER A 101 18.78 2.13 0.12
C SER A 101 19.83 2.38 -0.94
N ILE A 102 19.58 3.37 -1.81
CA ILE A 102 20.62 3.93 -2.71
C ILE A 102 21.27 5.18 -2.13
N GLY A 103 20.79 5.68 -1.00
CA GLY A 103 21.38 6.81 -0.31
C GLY A 103 20.69 7.16 1.00
N ILE A 104 21.45 7.73 1.92
CA ILE A 104 20.96 8.23 3.20
C ILE A 104 20.89 9.75 3.11
N LEU A 105 19.74 10.31 3.47
CA LEU A 105 19.53 11.77 3.49
C LEU A 105 19.66 12.33 4.90
N ARG A 106 19.23 11.57 5.92
CA ARG A 106 19.33 12.01 7.32
C ARG A 106 19.37 10.81 8.25
N MET A 107 20.12 10.94 9.33
CA MET A 107 20.19 9.99 10.43
C MET A 107 19.86 10.70 11.74
N ALA A 108 19.05 10.05 12.57
CA ALA A 108 18.73 10.52 13.91
C ALA A 108 18.41 9.30 14.80
N LYS A 109 18.33 9.52 16.13
CA LYS A 109 17.93 8.46 17.05
C LYS A 109 16.57 7.88 16.62
N GLY A 110 16.52 6.57 16.41
CA GLY A 110 15.31 5.83 16.04
C GLY A 110 14.93 5.88 14.57
N VAL A 111 15.63 6.66 13.70
CA VAL A 111 15.22 6.78 12.30
C VAL A 111 16.37 7.10 11.36
N VAL A 112 16.35 6.47 10.19
CA VAL A 112 17.19 6.80 9.05
C VAL A 112 16.29 7.18 7.88
N ILE A 113 16.40 8.39 7.37
CA ILE A 113 15.69 8.79 6.15
C ILE A 113 16.55 8.41 4.95
N CYS A 114 16.04 7.50 4.15
CA CYS A 114 16.72 6.91 3.00
C CYS A 114 16.00 7.26 1.70
N ARG A 115 16.74 7.20 0.59
CA ARG A 115 16.18 7.03 -0.73
C ARG A 115 16.30 5.56 -1.11
N THR A 116 15.17 4.91 -1.38
CA THR A 116 15.09 3.50 -1.75
C THR A 116 15.48 3.27 -3.21
N HIS A 117 15.67 2.02 -3.61
CA HIS A 117 15.88 1.63 -5.02
C HIS A 117 14.71 2.04 -5.91
N HIS A 118 13.49 2.08 -5.36
CA HIS A 118 12.28 2.52 -6.05
C HIS A 118 12.24 4.06 -6.26
N GLY A 119 13.13 4.81 -5.59
CA GLY A 119 13.17 6.28 -5.63
C GLY A 119 12.38 6.97 -4.52
N PHE A 120 11.73 6.24 -3.63
CA PHE A 120 11.01 6.82 -2.49
C PHE A 120 11.96 7.39 -1.45
N VAL A 121 11.60 8.52 -0.86
CA VAL A 121 12.26 9.10 0.31
C VAL A 121 11.43 8.79 1.54
N MET A 122 11.90 7.87 2.38
CA MET A 122 11.13 7.39 3.51
C MET A 122 11.99 6.94 4.69
N ALA A 123 11.36 6.70 5.83
CA ALA A 123 12.03 6.21 7.02
C ALA A 123 12.47 4.75 6.84
N ASN A 124 13.72 4.47 7.24
CA ASN A 124 14.29 3.13 7.31
C ASN A 124 14.10 2.29 6.02
N ALA A 125 14.09 2.96 4.87
CA ALA A 125 13.85 2.36 3.54
C ALA A 125 12.59 1.48 3.45
N GLY A 126 11.58 1.72 4.29
CA GLY A 126 10.37 0.92 4.34
C GLY A 126 10.53 -0.47 4.97
N VAL A 127 11.68 -0.77 5.56
CA VAL A 127 11.89 -2.04 6.27
C VAL A 127 11.07 -2.07 7.55
N ASP A 128 10.17 -3.04 7.66
CA ASP A 128 9.32 -3.24 8.82
C ASP A 128 9.82 -4.42 9.67
N ALA A 129 9.82 -4.22 10.99
CA ALA A 129 10.14 -5.24 12.00
C ALA A 129 8.94 -5.56 12.91
N SER A 130 7.78 -4.93 12.66
CA SER A 130 6.57 -5.10 13.45
C SER A 130 5.55 -5.99 12.76
N ASN A 131 4.81 -6.81 13.53
CA ASN A 131 3.75 -7.68 12.98
C ASN A 131 4.23 -8.54 11.79
N THR A 132 5.47 -9.04 11.89
CA THR A 132 6.12 -9.78 10.80
C THR A 132 5.68 -11.25 10.71
N GLY A 133 5.03 -11.77 11.77
CA GLY A 133 4.61 -13.16 11.84
C GLY A 133 5.65 -14.11 12.46
N GLY A 134 6.81 -13.60 12.85
CA GLY A 134 7.86 -14.38 13.51
C GLY A 134 8.90 -13.49 14.18
N GLU A 135 9.59 -14.03 15.18
CA GLU A 135 10.67 -13.33 15.87
C GLU A 135 11.87 -13.13 14.96
N GLY A 136 12.41 -11.91 14.92
CA GLY A 136 13.58 -11.56 14.13
C GLY A 136 13.34 -11.54 12.60
N LEU A 137 12.09 -11.58 12.15
CA LEU A 137 11.77 -11.36 10.73
C LEU A 137 11.72 -9.87 10.41
N LEU A 138 12.35 -9.50 9.32
CA LEU A 138 12.35 -8.17 8.73
C LEU A 138 11.68 -8.24 7.36
N ILE A 139 10.84 -7.26 7.05
CA ILE A 139 10.09 -7.25 5.79
C ILE A 139 10.44 -5.98 5.04
N PRO A 140 11.19 -6.06 3.92
CA PRO A 140 11.41 -4.94 3.01
C PRO A 140 10.17 -4.68 2.16
N LEU A 141 10.18 -3.60 1.38
CA LEU A 141 9.17 -3.34 0.36
C LEU A 141 9.22 -4.43 -0.74
N PRO A 142 8.12 -4.64 -1.49
CA PRO A 142 8.15 -5.44 -2.72
C PRO A 142 9.22 -4.89 -3.68
N ALA A 143 9.95 -5.78 -4.37
CA ALA A 143 11.04 -5.37 -5.25
C ALA A 143 10.56 -4.49 -6.43
N ASP A 144 9.39 -4.79 -6.97
CA ASP A 144 8.70 -4.03 -8.02
C ASP A 144 7.21 -3.95 -7.66
N PRO A 145 6.79 -2.90 -6.93
CA PRO A 145 5.39 -2.77 -6.49
C PRO A 145 4.38 -2.63 -7.64
N ASP A 146 4.76 -2.01 -8.77
CA ASP A 146 3.88 -1.90 -9.93
C ASP A 146 3.67 -3.27 -10.59
N GLU A 147 4.72 -4.07 -10.72
CA GLU A 147 4.62 -5.44 -11.24
C GLU A 147 3.82 -6.35 -10.29
N SER A 148 3.97 -6.17 -8.98
CA SER A 148 3.16 -6.87 -7.97
C SER A 148 1.69 -6.48 -8.10
N ALA A 149 1.38 -5.18 -8.26
CA ALA A 149 0.03 -4.69 -8.50
C ALA A 149 -0.56 -5.27 -9.78
N ARG A 150 0.22 -5.31 -10.86
CA ARG A 150 -0.18 -5.90 -12.15
C ARG A 150 -0.54 -7.38 -12.02
N LYS A 151 0.28 -8.16 -11.33
CA LYS A 151 0.02 -9.60 -11.09
C LYS A 151 -1.26 -9.81 -10.31
N ILE A 152 -1.45 -9.08 -9.21
CA ILE A 152 -2.66 -9.17 -8.39
C ILE A 152 -3.89 -8.81 -9.23
N GLY A 153 -3.85 -7.72 -10.00
CA GLY A 153 -4.98 -7.29 -10.82
C GLY A 153 -5.33 -8.28 -11.93
N GLN A 154 -4.32 -8.86 -12.59
CA GLN A 154 -4.53 -9.90 -13.59
C GLN A 154 -5.16 -11.15 -12.97
N GLN A 155 -4.67 -11.61 -11.81
CA GLN A 155 -5.24 -12.77 -11.11
C GLN A 155 -6.67 -12.53 -10.64
N VAL A 156 -6.98 -11.32 -10.13
CA VAL A 156 -8.38 -10.96 -9.79
C VAL A 156 -9.27 -11.05 -11.02
N TYR A 157 -8.81 -10.55 -12.17
CA TYR A 157 -9.57 -10.66 -13.42
C TYR A 157 -9.77 -12.12 -13.84
N ASP A 158 -8.72 -12.93 -13.78
CA ASP A 158 -8.79 -14.35 -14.16
C ASP A 158 -9.76 -15.14 -13.26
N LEU A 159 -9.84 -14.79 -11.96
CA LEU A 159 -10.72 -15.43 -10.99
C LEU A 159 -12.18 -14.97 -11.08
N THR A 160 -12.42 -13.71 -11.42
CA THR A 160 -13.73 -13.07 -11.25
C THR A 160 -14.34 -12.52 -12.54
N GLY A 161 -13.54 -12.32 -13.58
CA GLY A 161 -13.90 -11.56 -14.78
C GLY A 161 -14.05 -10.05 -14.52
N LYS A 162 -13.74 -9.54 -13.31
CA LYS A 162 -13.89 -8.13 -12.94
C LYS A 162 -12.60 -7.35 -13.17
N ARG A 163 -12.73 -6.18 -13.76
CA ARG A 163 -11.62 -5.25 -13.94
C ARG A 163 -11.56 -4.30 -12.76
N VAL A 164 -10.59 -4.51 -11.89
CA VAL A 164 -10.36 -3.68 -10.70
C VAL A 164 -9.05 -2.93 -10.80
N GLY A 165 -8.99 -1.75 -10.19
CA GLY A 165 -7.72 -1.07 -9.97
C GLY A 165 -7.00 -1.67 -8.76
N ILE A 166 -5.67 -1.67 -8.78
CA ILE A 166 -4.85 -2.12 -7.65
C ILE A 166 -3.98 -0.95 -7.17
N VAL A 167 -3.91 -0.76 -5.87
CA VAL A 167 -2.98 0.15 -5.19
C VAL A 167 -2.23 -0.63 -4.13
N ILE A 168 -0.91 -0.66 -4.20
CA ILE A 168 -0.08 -1.16 -3.10
C ILE A 168 0.31 0.04 -2.25
N SER A 169 0.01 -0.01 -0.97
CA SER A 169 0.20 1.09 -0.04
C SER A 169 1.20 0.77 1.05
N ASP A 170 1.98 1.76 1.43
CA ASP A 170 2.88 1.68 2.58
C ASP A 170 2.78 2.93 3.46
N THR A 171 3.24 2.82 4.73
CA THR A 171 3.12 3.88 5.71
C THR A 171 4.31 4.82 5.65
N PHE A 172 4.06 6.10 5.40
CA PHE A 172 5.06 7.15 5.34
C PHE A 172 4.95 8.14 6.48
N GLY A 173 6.11 8.61 6.96
CA GLY A 173 6.18 9.84 7.73
C GLY A 173 5.87 11.05 6.84
N ARG A 174 5.43 12.15 7.44
CA ARG A 174 5.12 13.39 6.72
C ARG A 174 6.10 14.49 7.13
N ALA A 175 6.78 15.08 6.14
CA ALA A 175 7.62 16.22 6.39
C ALA A 175 6.79 17.40 6.99
N TRP A 176 7.31 18.01 8.06
CA TRP A 176 6.72 19.16 8.76
C TRP A 176 5.31 18.96 9.35
N ARG A 177 4.84 17.70 9.44
CA ARG A 177 3.55 17.37 10.04
C ARG A 177 3.70 16.19 10.99
N VAL A 178 2.96 16.21 12.08
CA VAL A 178 2.84 15.06 12.99
C VAL A 178 1.93 14.00 12.39
N GLY A 179 2.26 12.74 12.69
CA GLY A 179 1.52 11.58 12.21
C GLY A 179 2.04 11.00 10.91
N GLN A 180 1.68 9.77 10.67
CA GLN A 180 1.97 9.01 9.46
C GLN A 180 0.71 8.91 8.61
N MET A 181 0.85 8.54 7.35
CA MET A 181 -0.25 8.20 6.46
C MET A 181 0.22 7.16 5.45
N ASN A 182 -0.70 6.39 4.90
CA ASN A 182 -0.37 5.51 3.80
C ASN A 182 -0.29 6.30 2.49
N LEU A 183 0.71 5.97 1.68
CA LEU A 183 0.90 6.44 0.32
C LEU A 183 0.96 5.25 -0.63
N ALA A 184 0.62 5.46 -1.88
CA ALA A 184 0.74 4.46 -2.93
C ALA A 184 2.22 4.28 -3.30
N ILE A 185 2.67 3.04 -3.35
CA ILE A 185 4.01 2.68 -3.81
C ILE A 185 3.99 1.86 -5.11
N GLY A 186 2.84 1.32 -5.47
CA GLY A 186 2.62 0.61 -6.73
C GLY A 186 1.16 0.70 -7.15
N VAL A 187 0.90 0.78 -8.46
CA VAL A 187 -0.44 0.90 -9.01
C VAL A 187 -0.60 0.07 -10.29
N TRP A 188 -1.82 -0.40 -10.53
CA TRP A 188 -2.22 -1.00 -11.80
C TRP A 188 -3.70 -0.77 -12.09
N GLY A 189 -4.05 -0.59 -13.36
CA GLY A 189 -5.44 -0.42 -13.80
C GLY A 189 -6.08 0.92 -13.45
N ILE A 190 -5.34 1.84 -12.83
CA ILE A 190 -5.76 3.23 -12.57
C ILE A 190 -4.65 4.21 -12.91
N SER A 191 -5.02 5.47 -13.17
CA SER A 191 -4.05 6.55 -13.20
C SER A 191 -3.66 6.94 -11.76
N PRO A 192 -2.36 7.01 -11.41
CA PRO A 192 -1.95 7.45 -10.09
C PRO A 192 -2.25 8.93 -9.84
N LEU A 193 -2.36 9.70 -10.90
CA LEU A 193 -2.57 11.14 -10.86
C LEU A 193 -3.87 11.50 -11.60
N ARG A 194 -4.63 12.44 -11.03
CA ARG A 194 -5.74 13.10 -11.69
C ARG A 194 -5.28 14.49 -12.14
N ASP A 195 -5.06 14.61 -13.44
CA ASP A 195 -4.49 15.81 -14.04
C ASP A 195 -5.60 16.76 -14.54
N TYR A 196 -5.68 17.92 -13.92
CA TYR A 196 -6.60 18.99 -14.29
C TYR A 196 -5.95 20.07 -15.16
N ARG A 197 -4.66 19.94 -15.47
CA ARG A 197 -3.97 20.92 -16.31
C ARG A 197 -4.57 20.93 -17.71
N GLY A 198 -4.84 22.14 -18.23
CA GLY A 198 -5.50 22.32 -19.51
C GLY A 198 -7.03 22.32 -19.44
N HIS A 199 -7.63 21.98 -18.30
CA HIS A 199 -9.08 22.07 -18.10
C HIS A 199 -9.45 23.42 -17.49
N PRO A 200 -10.63 23.99 -17.83
CA PRO A 200 -11.11 25.20 -17.19
C PRO A 200 -11.59 24.92 -15.75
N ASP A 201 -11.43 25.90 -14.88
CA ASP A 201 -12.12 25.95 -13.59
C ASP A 201 -13.58 26.43 -13.76
N ASP A 202 -14.32 26.59 -12.66
CA ASP A 202 -15.73 27.01 -12.67
C ASP A 202 -15.92 28.44 -13.23
N ASP A 203 -14.88 29.28 -13.20
CA ASP A 203 -14.86 30.63 -13.79
C ASP A 203 -14.39 30.63 -15.24
N GLY A 204 -14.09 29.48 -15.85
CA GLY A 204 -13.59 29.32 -17.20
C GLY A 204 -12.09 29.59 -17.36
N ARG A 205 -11.31 29.72 -16.28
CA ARG A 205 -9.85 29.93 -16.32
C ARG A 205 -9.13 28.59 -16.44
N ILE A 206 -8.20 28.48 -17.38
CA ILE A 206 -7.43 27.26 -17.59
C ILE A 206 -6.49 26.99 -16.41
N MET A 207 -6.63 25.82 -15.79
CA MET A 207 -5.74 25.34 -14.74
C MET A 207 -4.39 24.92 -15.34
N HIS A 208 -3.29 25.40 -14.78
CA HIS A 208 -1.93 25.11 -15.28
C HIS A 208 -1.09 24.21 -14.38
N LYS A 209 -1.47 24.06 -13.11
CA LYS A 209 -0.66 23.39 -12.09
C LYS A 209 -1.38 22.27 -11.33
N THR A 210 -2.71 22.24 -11.41
CA THR A 210 -3.52 21.33 -10.58
C THR A 210 -3.38 19.89 -11.07
N CYS A 211 -2.76 19.07 -10.23
CA CYS A 211 -2.62 17.64 -10.43
C CYS A 211 -2.73 16.96 -9.07
N ILE A 212 -3.68 16.07 -8.89
CA ILE A 212 -4.00 15.41 -7.63
C ILE A 212 -3.38 14.03 -7.60
N ALA A 213 -2.75 13.67 -6.49
CA ALA A 213 -2.17 12.34 -6.27
C ALA A 213 -3.27 11.35 -5.84
N ALA A 214 -4.10 10.95 -6.79
CA ALA A 214 -5.31 10.17 -6.54
C ALA A 214 -5.02 8.81 -5.90
N ALA A 215 -3.94 8.14 -6.29
CA ALA A 215 -3.54 6.87 -5.69
C ALA A 215 -3.14 7.04 -4.21
N ASP A 216 -2.47 8.15 -3.86
CA ASP A 216 -2.10 8.46 -2.48
C ASP A 216 -3.34 8.75 -1.62
N GLU A 217 -4.32 9.50 -2.18
CA GLU A 217 -5.59 9.76 -1.49
C GLU A 217 -6.35 8.46 -1.23
N LEU A 218 -6.38 7.53 -2.19
CA LEU A 218 -7.00 6.22 -2.02
C LEU A 218 -6.25 5.37 -0.98
N ALA A 219 -4.93 5.36 -1.01
CA ALA A 219 -4.10 4.65 -0.02
C ALA A 219 -4.33 5.19 1.40
N ALA A 220 -4.34 6.52 1.55
CA ALA A 220 -4.58 7.18 2.84
C ALA A 220 -6.01 6.94 3.36
N ALA A 221 -7.01 6.98 2.47
CA ALA A 221 -8.40 6.72 2.85
C ALA A 221 -8.62 5.26 3.25
N ALA A 222 -8.00 4.30 2.54
CA ALA A 222 -8.10 2.89 2.86
C ALA A 222 -7.54 2.57 4.25
N GLU A 223 -6.49 3.27 4.73
CA GLU A 223 -5.95 3.06 6.08
C GLU A 223 -6.98 3.33 7.18
N LEU A 224 -7.93 4.26 6.97
CA LEU A 224 -9.00 4.53 7.92
C LEU A 224 -9.92 3.32 8.13
N ALA A 225 -10.02 2.44 7.14
CA ALA A 225 -10.85 1.25 7.20
C ALA A 225 -10.09 -0.01 7.65
N CYS A 226 -8.77 -0.10 7.39
CA CYS A 226 -8.01 -1.30 7.77
C CYS A 226 -7.37 -1.22 9.15
N GLY A 227 -7.08 -0.02 9.66
CA GLY A 227 -6.38 0.14 10.94
C GLY A 227 -4.99 -0.51 10.97
N LYS A 228 -4.37 -0.53 12.16
CA LYS A 228 -3.03 -1.12 12.37
C LYS A 228 -3.05 -2.45 13.13
N THR A 229 -4.13 -2.75 13.83
CA THR A 229 -4.26 -3.90 14.73
C THR A 229 -5.29 -4.92 14.29
N ASP A 230 -6.14 -4.58 13.30
CA ASP A 230 -7.33 -5.35 12.95
C ASP A 230 -7.04 -6.50 11.96
N ARG A 231 -5.78 -6.66 11.55
CA ARG A 231 -5.30 -7.70 10.62
C ARG A 231 -6.05 -7.70 9.28
N VAL A 232 -6.38 -6.51 8.80
CA VAL A 232 -7.01 -6.29 7.49
C VAL A 232 -5.95 -5.89 6.49
N PRO A 233 -5.45 -6.79 5.64
CA PRO A 233 -4.36 -6.51 4.72
C PRO A 233 -4.80 -5.78 3.45
N ALA A 234 -6.11 -5.71 3.18
CA ALA A 234 -6.64 -5.10 1.98
C ALA A 234 -7.99 -4.41 2.23
N VAL A 235 -8.30 -3.39 1.42
CA VAL A 235 -9.54 -2.62 1.45
C VAL A 235 -10.05 -2.46 0.02
N VAL A 236 -11.35 -2.67 -0.20
CA VAL A 236 -12.00 -2.35 -1.47
C VAL A 236 -12.54 -0.93 -1.42
N GLY A 237 -12.00 -0.06 -2.25
CA GLY A 237 -12.52 1.28 -2.52
C GLY A 237 -13.54 1.22 -3.66
N ARG A 238 -14.78 1.58 -3.40
CA ARG A 238 -15.88 1.55 -4.37
C ARG A 238 -16.46 2.93 -4.59
N GLY A 239 -16.78 3.26 -5.84
CA GLY A 239 -17.42 4.51 -6.21
C GLY A 239 -16.45 5.62 -6.65
N TYR A 240 -15.14 5.43 -6.52
CA TYR A 240 -14.16 6.32 -7.13
C TYR A 240 -14.18 6.12 -8.65
N GLN A 241 -14.29 7.22 -9.39
CA GLN A 241 -14.23 7.18 -10.85
C GLN A 241 -12.78 7.39 -11.31
N CYS A 242 -12.16 6.32 -11.80
CA CYS A 242 -10.91 6.41 -12.52
C CYS A 242 -11.19 7.12 -13.85
N SER A 243 -10.63 8.30 -14.04
CA SER A 243 -10.69 9.04 -15.31
C SER A 243 -9.55 8.62 -16.20
#